data_4d4ce822d20bf88aa2be9848ee017da7
#
_entry.id   4d4ce822d20bf88aa2be9848ee017da7
#
_cell.length_a   1.000
_cell.length_b   1.000
_cell.length_c   1.000
_cell.angle_alpha   90.00
_cell.angle_beta   90.00
_cell.angle_gamma   90.00
#
_symmetry.space_group_name_H-M   'P 1'
#
loop_
_entity.id
_entity.type
_entity.pdbx_description
1 polymer ?
#
loop_
_entity_poly.entity_id
_entity_poly.type
_entity_poly.pdbx_seq_one_letter_code
_entity_poly.pdbx_strand_id
1 'polypeptide(L)'
;MYKRQRKNANESASGQPDLTRRGFVAGAAATCALGVIGANLFIRQGFDPGAVANASRQKRLRSQVLPAVRGQILDINGNVMARTVQRYNLTADQSAVATFKRYNEDRTQKVEVTPNQLVYEMVDILKTVDPGITDEFIKSKLDGTSKYSVIKANITPEIFNKIDALGAPFIYGEAFSQRLYPNGSVGGSVVGKYNIVDEPDGNGTGGTVT
;
A
#
# COMPACT_ATOMS: atom_id res chain seq x y z
N MET A 1 -76.61 -29.29 45.40
CA MET A 1 -76.15 -29.72 44.06
C MET A 1 -74.74 -29.22 43.81
N TYR A 2 -73.75 -30.08 44.14
CA TYR A 2 -72.34 -29.69 44.20
C TYR A 2 -71.55 -30.35 43.03
N LYS A 3 -71.19 -29.67 42.02
CA LYS A 3 -70.51 -30.21 40.84
C LYS A 3 -68.99 -30.08 41.05
N ARG A 4 -68.33 -31.19 41.31
CA ARG A 4 -66.87 -31.32 41.39
C ARG A 4 -66.23 -31.11 40.01
N GLN A 5 -65.45 -30.08 39.88
CA GLN A 5 -64.54 -29.88 38.79
C GLN A 5 -63.32 -30.83 38.97
N ARG A 6 -63.13 -31.79 38.09
CA ARG A 6 -61.90 -32.56 37.98
C ARG A 6 -60.88 -31.72 37.25
N LYS A 7 -59.85 -31.35 38.00
CA LYS A 7 -58.67 -30.68 37.44
C LYS A 7 -57.82 -31.69 36.72
N ASN A 8 -57.72 -31.61 35.42
CA ASN A 8 -56.82 -32.41 34.61
C ASN A 8 -55.38 -32.02 34.89
N ALA A 9 -54.68 -32.82 35.67
CA ALA A 9 -53.25 -32.79 35.82
C ALA A 9 -52.67 -33.79 34.82
N ASN A 10 -52.30 -33.31 33.67
CA ASN A 10 -51.37 -33.99 32.78
C ASN A 10 -50.93 -33.04 31.65
N GLU A 11 -49.96 -32.22 31.96
CA GLU A 11 -49.10 -31.59 30.96
C GLU A 11 -47.76 -31.25 31.61
N SER A 12 -46.95 -32.24 31.77
CA SER A 12 -45.51 -32.11 31.86
C SER A 12 -44.87 -33.27 31.11
N ALA A 13 -45.17 -33.33 29.83
CA ALA A 13 -44.32 -34.08 28.90
C ALA A 13 -43.10 -33.23 28.66
N SER A 14 -42.04 -33.51 29.43
CA SER A 14 -40.69 -33.12 29.10
C SER A 14 -40.38 -33.66 27.71
N GLY A 15 -40.36 -32.79 26.68
CA GLY A 15 -39.94 -33.13 25.34
C GLY A 15 -38.48 -33.50 25.33
N GLN A 16 -38.16 -34.74 25.63
CA GLN A 16 -36.86 -35.29 25.25
C GLN A 16 -36.84 -35.36 23.73
N PRO A 17 -35.81 -34.80 23.07
CA PRO A 17 -35.71 -34.94 21.62
C PRO A 17 -35.55 -36.40 21.29
N ASP A 18 -36.54 -36.97 20.59
CA ASP A 18 -36.43 -38.31 20.01
C ASP A 18 -35.28 -38.34 19.04
N LEU A 19 -34.13 -38.81 19.50
CA LEU A 19 -32.96 -39.08 18.67
C LEU A 19 -33.30 -40.19 17.71
N THR A 20 -33.91 -39.86 16.59
CA THR A 20 -34.16 -40.81 15.51
C THR A 20 -32.83 -41.39 15.05
N ARG A 21 -32.79 -42.66 14.59
CA ARG A 21 -31.57 -43.32 14.07
C ARG A 21 -30.84 -42.41 13.05
N ARG A 22 -31.59 -41.61 12.27
CA ARG A 22 -31.03 -40.65 11.32
C ARG A 22 -30.29 -39.48 12.02
N GLY A 23 -30.83 -39.00 13.12
CA GLY A 23 -30.17 -37.93 13.90
C GLY A 23 -28.87 -38.43 14.56
N PHE A 24 -28.88 -39.69 15.05
CA PHE A 24 -27.66 -40.29 15.62
C PHE A 24 -26.56 -40.48 14.56
N VAL A 25 -26.92 -40.99 13.36
CA VAL A 25 -25.98 -41.16 12.26
C VAL A 25 -25.44 -39.82 11.78
N ALA A 26 -26.29 -38.81 11.63
CA ALA A 26 -25.88 -37.47 11.24
C ALA A 26 -24.94 -36.82 12.30
N GLY A 27 -25.26 -36.99 13.59
CA GLY A 27 -24.42 -36.53 14.69
C GLY A 27 -23.05 -37.22 14.71
N ALA A 28 -23.01 -38.54 14.54
CA ALA A 28 -21.76 -39.31 14.46
C ALA A 28 -20.90 -38.85 13.26
N ALA A 29 -21.52 -38.69 12.08
CA ALA A 29 -20.80 -38.19 10.89
C ALA A 29 -20.21 -36.78 11.09
N ALA A 30 -20.98 -35.89 11.70
CA ALA A 30 -20.49 -34.52 12.02
C ALA A 30 -19.32 -34.56 13.01
N THR A 31 -19.41 -35.42 14.03
CA THR A 31 -18.31 -35.56 15.02
C THR A 31 -17.05 -36.15 14.39
N CYS A 32 -17.18 -37.12 13.51
CA CYS A 32 -16.03 -37.65 12.75
C CYS A 32 -15.41 -36.61 11.85
N ALA A 33 -16.22 -35.81 11.14
CA ALA A 33 -15.70 -34.71 10.29
C ALA A 33 -14.93 -33.66 11.10
N LEU A 34 -15.47 -33.24 12.25
CA LEU A 34 -14.80 -32.34 13.17
C LEU A 34 -13.50 -32.95 13.74
N GLY A 35 -13.50 -34.24 14.03
CA GLY A 35 -12.32 -34.98 14.47
C GLY A 35 -11.19 -34.96 13.44
N VAL A 36 -11.51 -35.18 12.16
CA VAL A 36 -10.54 -35.13 11.05
C VAL A 36 -9.98 -33.70 10.88
N ILE A 37 -10.84 -32.70 10.94
CA ILE A 37 -10.41 -31.30 10.86
C ILE A 37 -9.50 -30.93 12.05
N GLY A 38 -9.91 -31.32 13.27
CA GLY A 38 -9.14 -31.10 14.48
C GLY A 38 -7.77 -31.76 14.46
N ALA A 39 -7.71 -33.03 14.01
CA ALA A 39 -6.46 -33.75 13.84
C ALA A 39 -5.54 -33.10 12.81
N ASN A 40 -6.08 -32.66 11.67
CA ASN A 40 -5.31 -31.94 10.64
C ASN A 40 -4.75 -30.62 11.16
N LEU A 41 -5.54 -29.86 11.91
CA LEU A 41 -5.08 -28.61 12.55
C LEU A 41 -4.01 -28.90 13.60
N PHE A 42 -4.18 -29.93 14.42
CA PHE A 42 -3.21 -30.32 15.44
C PHE A 42 -1.87 -30.74 14.84
N ILE A 43 -1.89 -31.52 13.76
CA ILE A 43 -0.68 -31.93 13.05
C ILE A 43 0.04 -30.71 12.47
N ARG A 44 -0.69 -29.80 11.81
CA ARG A 44 -0.09 -28.63 11.18
C ARG A 44 0.41 -27.58 12.17
N GLN A 45 -0.24 -27.43 13.31
CA GLN A 45 0.10 -26.41 14.31
C GLN A 45 0.96 -26.95 15.46
N GLY A 46 0.80 -28.24 15.80
CA GLY A 46 1.49 -28.86 16.91
C GLY A 46 2.84 -29.52 16.54
N PHE A 47 2.89 -30.24 15.40
CA PHE A 47 4.09 -30.97 15.00
C PHE A 47 5.06 -30.18 14.15
N ASP A 48 4.56 -29.22 13.32
CA ASP A 48 5.45 -28.39 12.50
C ASP A 48 4.97 -26.94 12.40
N PRO A 49 4.95 -26.20 13.54
CA PRO A 49 4.62 -24.78 13.53
C PRO A 49 5.67 -23.96 12.77
N GLY A 50 6.91 -24.49 12.64
CA GLY A 50 8.01 -23.84 11.95
C GLY A 50 7.83 -23.79 10.44
N ALA A 51 7.35 -24.86 9.81
CA ALA A 51 7.13 -24.90 8.36
C ALA A 51 6.05 -23.92 7.91
N VAL A 52 4.93 -23.86 8.65
CA VAL A 52 3.83 -22.92 8.36
C VAL A 52 4.27 -21.46 8.58
N ALA A 53 4.98 -21.20 9.67
CA ALA A 53 5.53 -19.89 9.96
C ALA A 53 6.57 -19.44 8.91
N ASN A 54 7.47 -20.31 8.48
CA ASN A 54 8.47 -20.02 7.46
C ASN A 54 7.84 -19.81 6.08
N ALA A 55 6.88 -20.62 5.67
CA ALA A 55 6.13 -20.44 4.44
C ALA A 55 5.37 -19.11 4.43
N SER A 56 4.78 -18.72 5.56
CA SER A 56 4.11 -17.42 5.72
C SER A 56 5.09 -16.26 5.70
N ARG A 57 6.26 -16.40 6.31
CA ARG A 57 7.34 -15.40 6.28
C ARG A 57 7.87 -15.22 4.87
N GLN A 58 8.18 -16.29 4.15
CA GLN A 58 8.67 -16.23 2.76
C GLN A 58 7.67 -15.52 1.83
N LYS A 59 6.36 -15.72 2.01
CA LYS A 59 5.33 -15.02 1.24
C LYS A 59 5.24 -13.52 1.57
N ARG A 60 5.65 -13.11 2.77
CA ARG A 60 5.61 -11.70 3.22
C ARG A 60 6.93 -10.98 2.98
N LEU A 61 8.05 -11.71 2.94
CA LEU A 61 9.36 -11.14 2.68
C LEU A 61 9.51 -10.96 1.17
N ARG A 62 9.40 -9.71 0.70
CA ARG A 62 9.90 -9.33 -0.62
C ARG A 62 11.36 -8.96 -0.46
N SER A 63 12.24 -9.70 -1.13
CA SER A 63 13.62 -9.25 -1.28
C SER A 63 13.61 -8.01 -2.16
N GLN A 64 13.80 -6.85 -1.54
CA GLN A 64 13.97 -5.59 -2.28
C GLN A 64 15.46 -5.30 -2.36
N VAL A 65 15.99 -5.32 -3.56
CA VAL A 65 17.37 -4.88 -3.81
C VAL A 65 17.38 -3.36 -3.74
N LEU A 66 18.05 -2.81 -2.74
CA LEU A 66 18.32 -1.38 -2.64
C LEU A 66 19.59 -1.08 -3.42
N PRO A 67 19.52 -0.48 -4.62
CA PRO A 67 20.72 -0.13 -5.36
C PRO A 67 21.50 0.93 -4.61
N ALA A 68 22.83 0.75 -4.53
CA ALA A 68 23.71 1.72 -3.92
C ALA A 68 23.69 3.04 -4.70
N VAL A 69 23.66 4.16 -3.97
CA VAL A 69 23.74 5.50 -4.59
C VAL A 69 25.14 5.67 -5.18
N ARG A 70 25.20 5.96 -6.49
CA ARG A 70 26.47 6.18 -7.17
C ARG A 70 27.14 7.48 -6.71
N GLY A 71 28.45 7.44 -6.52
CA GLY A 71 29.28 8.59 -6.18
C GLY A 71 29.31 9.67 -7.28
N GLN A 72 29.89 10.81 -6.95
CA GLN A 72 30.13 11.89 -7.89
C GLN A 72 31.36 11.59 -8.76
N ILE A 73 31.36 12.14 -9.97
CA ILE A 73 32.50 12.21 -10.84
C ILE A 73 32.90 13.69 -10.94
N LEU A 74 34.14 14.00 -10.59
CA LEU A 74 34.68 15.35 -10.60
C LEU A 74 35.76 15.45 -11.68
N ASP A 75 35.98 16.66 -12.19
CA ASP A 75 37.14 16.98 -13.01
C ASP A 75 38.36 17.26 -12.13
N ILE A 76 39.51 17.54 -12.76
CA ILE A 76 40.78 17.85 -12.05
C ILE A 76 40.68 19.12 -11.18
N ASN A 77 39.73 20.00 -11.46
CA ASN A 77 39.50 21.24 -10.73
C ASN A 77 38.42 21.09 -9.64
N GLY A 78 37.86 19.89 -9.48
CA GLY A 78 36.81 19.61 -8.51
C GLY A 78 35.39 19.98 -8.99
N ASN A 79 35.17 20.33 -10.26
CA ASN A 79 33.84 20.60 -10.78
C ASN A 79 33.09 19.28 -10.99
N VAL A 80 31.79 19.29 -10.68
CA VAL A 80 30.96 18.11 -10.80
C VAL A 80 30.64 17.83 -12.28
N MET A 81 31.14 16.71 -12.79
CA MET A 81 30.79 16.22 -14.14
C MET A 81 29.55 15.33 -14.13
N ALA A 82 29.39 14.52 -13.08
CA ALA A 82 28.17 13.71 -12.89
C ALA A 82 27.91 13.50 -11.41
N ARG A 83 26.65 13.62 -11.00
CA ARG A 83 26.21 13.33 -9.63
C ARG A 83 24.86 12.64 -9.62
N THR A 84 24.60 11.85 -8.59
CA THR A 84 23.29 11.27 -8.33
C THR A 84 22.50 12.22 -7.46
N VAL A 85 21.26 12.49 -7.87
CA VAL A 85 20.28 13.31 -7.11
C VAL A 85 19.05 12.47 -6.85
N GLN A 86 18.44 12.70 -5.70
CA GLN A 86 17.17 12.08 -5.36
C GLN A 86 16.03 12.86 -6.03
N ARG A 87 15.07 12.15 -6.59
CA ARG A 87 13.85 12.66 -7.20
C ARG A 87 12.66 11.89 -6.72
N TYR A 88 11.48 12.45 -6.93
CA TYR A 88 10.22 11.81 -6.56
C TYR A 88 9.26 11.82 -7.74
N ASN A 89 8.53 10.72 -7.90
CA ASN A 89 7.30 10.71 -8.68
C ASN A 89 6.14 10.91 -7.71
N LEU A 90 5.35 11.94 -7.95
CA LEU A 90 4.14 12.21 -7.18
C LEU A 90 3.01 11.36 -7.72
N THR A 91 2.47 10.49 -6.88
CA THR A 91 1.42 9.53 -7.23
C THR A 91 0.22 9.67 -6.32
N ALA A 92 -0.94 9.26 -6.79
CA ALA A 92 -2.17 9.25 -6.01
C ALA A 92 -2.92 7.93 -6.13
N ASP A 93 -3.58 7.55 -5.05
CA ASP A 93 -4.63 6.52 -5.03
C ASP A 93 -5.98 7.19 -5.27
N GLN A 94 -6.49 7.12 -6.51
CA GLN A 94 -7.77 7.72 -6.89
C GLN A 94 -8.95 7.11 -6.12
N SER A 95 -8.86 5.82 -5.78
CA SER A 95 -9.93 5.12 -5.06
C SER A 95 -10.09 5.58 -3.60
N ALA A 96 -9.07 6.22 -3.05
CA ALA A 96 -9.03 6.70 -1.67
C ALA A 96 -9.25 8.22 -1.55
N VAL A 97 -9.49 8.92 -2.68
CA VAL A 97 -9.71 10.37 -2.67
C VAL A 97 -11.00 10.70 -1.93
N ALA A 98 -10.87 11.38 -0.82
CA ALA A 98 -11.98 11.79 0.04
C ALA A 98 -11.60 13.05 0.82
N THR A 99 -12.59 13.70 1.41
CA THR A 99 -12.36 14.75 2.39
C THR A 99 -11.62 14.20 3.61
N PHE A 100 -10.57 14.87 4.02
CA PHE A 100 -9.72 14.43 5.14
C PHE A 100 -9.50 15.57 6.13
N LYS A 101 -8.95 15.24 7.30
CA LYS A 101 -8.66 16.22 8.35
C LYS A 101 -7.17 16.32 8.57
N ARG A 102 -6.65 17.55 8.52
CA ARG A 102 -5.27 17.86 8.88
C ARG A 102 -5.24 18.90 10.01
N TYR A 103 -4.12 18.98 10.71
CA TYR A 103 -3.91 20.06 11.66
C TYR A 103 -3.66 21.38 10.91
N ASN A 104 -4.15 22.48 11.46
CA ASN A 104 -3.77 23.82 11.02
C ASN A 104 -2.27 24.06 11.25
N GLU A 105 -1.72 25.15 10.71
CA GLU A 105 -0.30 25.49 10.86
C GLU A 105 0.15 25.55 12.33
N ASP A 106 -0.69 26.05 13.22
CA ASP A 106 -0.44 26.14 14.66
C ASP A 106 -0.63 24.79 15.39
N ARG A 107 -1.05 23.72 14.70
CA ARG A 107 -1.35 22.39 15.26
C ARG A 107 -2.36 22.39 16.41
N THR A 108 -3.18 23.42 16.51
CA THR A 108 -4.17 23.59 17.60
C THR A 108 -5.51 22.94 17.27
N GLN A 109 -5.91 22.96 15.98
CA GLN A 109 -7.21 22.45 15.55
C GLN A 109 -7.07 21.59 14.29
N LYS A 110 -7.98 20.62 14.14
CA LYS A 110 -8.12 19.85 12.91
C LYS A 110 -9.09 20.56 11.98
N VAL A 111 -8.60 20.90 10.80
CA VAL A 111 -9.38 21.51 9.72
C VAL A 111 -9.72 20.43 8.70
N GLU A 112 -10.97 20.45 8.24
CA GLU A 112 -11.44 19.57 7.19
C GLU A 112 -11.07 20.16 5.82
N VAL A 113 -10.40 19.35 4.99
CA VAL A 113 -9.90 19.72 3.67
C VAL A 113 -10.63 18.91 2.62
N THR A 114 -11.27 19.59 1.68
CA THR A 114 -11.92 18.95 0.54
C THR A 114 -10.90 18.65 -0.56
N PRO A 115 -11.14 17.65 -1.42
CA PRO A 115 -10.27 17.37 -2.57
C PRO A 115 -10.06 18.59 -3.48
N ASN A 116 -11.09 19.43 -3.68
CA ASN A 116 -10.96 20.64 -4.49
C ASN A 116 -9.99 21.66 -3.87
N GLN A 117 -10.07 21.86 -2.57
CA GLN A 117 -9.15 22.76 -1.86
C GLN A 117 -7.71 22.24 -1.96
N LEU A 118 -7.52 20.93 -1.79
CA LEU A 118 -6.20 20.30 -1.96
C LEU A 118 -5.64 20.52 -3.36
N VAL A 119 -6.48 20.43 -4.40
CA VAL A 119 -6.07 20.69 -5.80
C VAL A 119 -5.51 22.10 -5.93
N TYR A 120 -6.16 23.11 -5.40
CA TYR A 120 -5.67 24.50 -5.47
C TYR A 120 -4.31 24.67 -4.79
N GLU A 121 -4.15 24.10 -3.59
CA GLU A 121 -2.88 24.14 -2.85
C GLU A 121 -1.77 23.40 -3.59
N MET A 122 -2.06 22.24 -4.19
CA MET A 122 -1.10 21.48 -5.00
C MET A 122 -0.69 22.23 -6.28
N VAL A 123 -1.66 22.82 -6.97
CA VAL A 123 -1.40 23.60 -8.20
C VAL A 123 -0.49 24.79 -7.89
N ASP A 124 -0.73 25.52 -6.79
CA ASP A 124 0.10 26.63 -6.37
C ASP A 124 1.57 26.19 -6.16
N ILE A 125 1.77 25.07 -5.48
CA ILE A 125 3.12 24.52 -5.28
C ILE A 125 3.74 24.05 -6.60
N LEU A 126 3.00 23.31 -7.43
CA LEU A 126 3.52 22.71 -8.66
C LEU A 126 3.77 23.72 -9.77
N LYS A 127 3.04 24.83 -9.82
CA LYS A 127 3.29 25.95 -10.75
C LYS A 127 4.68 26.58 -10.58
N THR A 128 5.30 26.44 -9.42
CA THR A 128 6.69 26.91 -9.21
C THR A 128 7.69 26.13 -10.07
N VAL A 129 7.35 24.90 -10.48
CA VAL A 129 8.20 24.01 -11.28
C VAL A 129 7.71 23.91 -12.72
N ASP A 130 6.42 23.90 -12.91
CA ASP A 130 5.79 23.79 -14.22
C ASP A 130 4.59 24.74 -14.31
N PRO A 131 4.77 25.93 -14.90
CA PRO A 131 3.70 26.92 -15.04
C PRO A 131 2.49 26.45 -15.87
N GLY A 132 2.65 25.37 -16.65
CA GLY A 132 1.58 24.80 -17.47
C GLY A 132 0.59 23.92 -16.72
N ILE A 133 0.80 23.67 -15.41
CA ILE A 133 -0.10 22.84 -14.62
C ILE A 133 -1.38 23.62 -14.30
N THR A 134 -2.53 23.02 -14.61
CA THR A 134 -3.85 23.57 -14.33
C THR A 134 -4.61 22.76 -13.28
N ASP A 135 -5.63 23.37 -12.70
CA ASP A 135 -6.51 22.72 -11.73
C ASP A 135 -7.21 21.50 -12.34
N GLU A 136 -7.65 21.63 -13.63
CA GLU A 136 -8.30 20.56 -14.38
C GLU A 136 -7.37 19.37 -14.57
N PHE A 137 -6.07 19.63 -14.82
CA PHE A 137 -5.08 18.58 -14.97
C PHE A 137 -4.95 17.77 -13.67
N ILE A 138 -4.78 18.43 -12.53
CA ILE A 138 -4.65 17.75 -11.24
C ILE A 138 -5.95 17.02 -10.88
N LYS A 139 -7.13 17.64 -11.11
CA LYS A 139 -8.43 17.00 -10.90
C LYS A 139 -8.55 15.71 -11.71
N SER A 140 -8.18 15.72 -12.99
CA SER A 140 -8.24 14.54 -13.84
C SER A 140 -7.33 13.40 -13.35
N LYS A 141 -6.23 13.73 -12.64
CA LYS A 141 -5.31 12.76 -12.05
C LYS A 141 -5.80 12.20 -10.71
N LEU A 142 -6.67 12.92 -10.02
CA LEU A 142 -7.29 12.50 -8.76
C LEU A 142 -8.65 11.83 -8.98
N ASP A 143 -9.28 12.04 -10.12
CA ASP A 143 -10.59 11.46 -10.48
C ASP A 143 -10.39 10.08 -11.12
N GLY A 144 -11.09 9.08 -10.60
CA GLY A 144 -11.03 7.72 -11.11
C GLY A 144 -11.10 6.66 -10.01
N THR A 145 -10.78 5.43 -10.39
CA THR A 145 -10.82 4.26 -9.50
C THR A 145 -9.49 3.53 -9.41
N SER A 146 -8.46 4.04 -10.07
CA SER A 146 -7.13 3.43 -10.06
C SER A 146 -6.45 3.66 -8.71
N LYS A 147 -5.81 2.63 -8.19
CA LYS A 147 -4.97 2.74 -6.99
C LYS A 147 -3.61 3.41 -7.25
N TYR A 148 -3.32 3.68 -8.50
CA TYR A 148 -2.06 4.28 -8.91
C TYR A 148 -2.28 5.23 -10.10
N SER A 149 -2.06 6.51 -9.87
CA SER A 149 -2.11 7.57 -10.88
C SER A 149 -0.92 8.48 -10.69
N VAL A 150 -0.11 8.68 -11.73
CA VAL A 150 1.03 9.60 -11.66
C VAL A 150 0.54 11.02 -11.93
N ILE A 151 0.66 11.89 -10.94
CA ILE A 151 0.31 13.31 -11.02
C ILE A 151 1.43 14.07 -11.72
N LYS A 152 2.66 13.97 -11.19
CA LYS A 152 3.86 14.59 -11.75
C LYS A 152 5.08 13.73 -11.48
N ALA A 153 5.85 13.47 -12.52
CA ALA A 153 7.11 12.76 -12.40
C ALA A 153 8.29 13.74 -12.19
N ASN A 154 9.35 13.22 -11.61
CA ASN A 154 10.66 13.88 -11.54
C ASN A 154 10.65 15.24 -10.80
N ILE A 155 9.94 15.32 -9.67
CA ILE A 155 9.97 16.50 -8.80
C ILE A 155 11.16 16.47 -7.83
N THR A 156 11.58 17.64 -7.35
CA THR A 156 12.64 17.74 -6.34
C THR A 156 12.14 17.37 -4.95
N PRO A 157 13.03 16.95 -4.03
CA PRO A 157 12.65 16.67 -2.65
C PRO A 157 11.97 17.87 -1.95
N GLU A 158 12.38 19.09 -2.26
CA GLU A 158 11.81 20.29 -1.65
C GLU A 158 10.32 20.46 -2.04
N ILE A 159 10.00 20.22 -3.32
CA ILE A 159 8.61 20.29 -3.81
C ILE A 159 7.78 19.15 -3.22
N PHE A 160 8.36 17.93 -3.19
CA PHE A 160 7.70 16.81 -2.57
C PHE A 160 7.36 17.07 -1.10
N ASN A 161 8.32 17.57 -0.32
CA ASN A 161 8.11 17.87 1.10
C ASN A 161 7.01 18.95 1.32
N LYS A 162 6.89 19.94 0.42
CA LYS A 162 5.79 20.91 0.49
C LYS A 162 4.44 20.26 0.25
N ILE A 163 4.35 19.33 -0.70
CA ILE A 163 3.10 18.59 -0.99
C ILE A 163 2.78 17.60 0.14
N ASP A 164 3.76 16.88 0.66
CA ASP A 164 3.60 15.96 1.79
C ASP A 164 3.10 16.68 3.05
N ALA A 165 3.57 17.92 3.27
CA ALA A 165 3.10 18.77 4.36
C ALA A 165 1.62 19.14 4.28
N LEU A 166 0.97 19.02 3.10
CA LEU A 166 -0.48 19.15 2.96
C LEU A 166 -1.25 18.02 3.66
N GLY A 167 -0.58 16.91 3.97
CA GLY A 167 -1.11 15.83 4.79
C GLY A 167 -2.24 15.02 4.14
N ALA A 168 -2.28 14.96 2.81
CA ALA A 168 -3.27 14.16 2.08
C ALA A 168 -2.94 12.67 2.14
N PRO A 169 -3.80 11.82 2.72
CA PRO A 169 -3.47 10.41 2.97
C PRO A 169 -3.45 9.52 1.73
N PHE A 170 -3.91 10.03 0.60
CA PHE A 170 -3.96 9.32 -0.68
C PHE A 170 -2.92 9.81 -1.70
N ILE A 171 -2.00 10.70 -1.29
CA ILE A 171 -0.89 11.17 -2.12
C ILE A 171 0.41 10.56 -1.59
N TYR A 172 1.21 10.03 -2.49
CA TYR A 172 2.46 9.34 -2.16
C TYR A 172 3.60 9.86 -3.02
N GLY A 173 4.82 9.75 -2.50
CA GLY A 173 6.04 10.04 -3.24
C GLY A 173 6.86 8.77 -3.43
N GLU A 174 7.10 8.40 -4.68
CA GLU A 174 8.03 7.32 -5.03
C GLU A 174 9.41 7.91 -5.26
N ALA A 175 10.31 7.67 -4.31
CA ALA A 175 11.68 8.12 -4.39
C ALA A 175 12.48 7.29 -5.39
N PHE A 176 13.24 7.95 -6.27
CA PHE A 176 14.20 7.30 -7.14
C PHE A 176 15.47 8.14 -7.29
N SER A 177 16.53 7.49 -7.74
CA SER A 177 17.82 8.12 -7.96
C SER A 177 17.99 8.47 -9.43
N GLN A 178 18.27 9.73 -9.73
CA GLN A 178 18.54 10.22 -11.09
C GLN A 178 20.00 10.66 -11.22
N ARG A 179 20.65 10.24 -12.31
CA ARG A 179 21.99 10.74 -12.65
C ARG A 179 21.87 12.09 -13.37
N LEU A 180 22.49 13.11 -12.80
CA LEU A 180 22.52 14.47 -13.35
C LEU A 180 23.91 14.74 -13.91
N TYR A 181 23.95 15.29 -15.11
CA TYR A 181 25.14 15.73 -15.83
C TYR A 181 25.06 17.24 -16.01
N PRO A 182 25.65 18.07 -15.09
CA PRO A 182 25.50 19.52 -15.14
C PRO A 182 26.04 20.15 -16.41
N ASN A 183 27.09 19.56 -16.99
CA ASN A 183 27.75 20.06 -18.20
C ASN A 183 27.20 19.42 -19.49
N GLY A 184 26.04 18.78 -19.43
CA GLY A 184 25.39 18.14 -20.58
C GLY A 184 26.25 17.06 -21.21
N SER A 185 26.56 17.21 -22.52
CA SER A 185 27.35 16.24 -23.28
C SER A 185 28.87 16.39 -23.12
N VAL A 186 29.33 17.41 -22.39
CA VAL A 186 30.78 17.63 -22.19
C VAL A 186 31.38 16.48 -21.41
N GLY A 187 32.41 15.83 -21.95
CA GLY A 187 33.04 14.67 -21.34
C GLY A 187 32.21 13.39 -21.40
N GLY A 188 31.15 13.33 -22.17
CA GLY A 188 30.24 12.19 -22.25
C GLY A 188 30.92 10.87 -22.66
N SER A 189 31.94 10.93 -23.49
CA SER A 189 32.75 9.77 -23.88
C SER A 189 33.60 9.19 -22.74
N VAL A 190 33.95 10.03 -21.75
CA VAL A 190 34.73 9.60 -20.56
C VAL A 190 33.83 9.20 -19.42
N VAL A 191 32.76 9.97 -19.19
CA VAL A 191 31.82 9.72 -18.07
C VAL A 191 30.85 8.57 -18.36
N GLY A 192 30.53 8.35 -19.64
CA GLY A 192 29.54 7.36 -20.06
C GLY A 192 28.10 7.80 -19.75
N LYS A 193 27.15 7.04 -20.27
CA LYS A 193 25.71 7.24 -20.02
C LYS A 193 25.18 6.07 -19.20
N TYR A 194 24.43 6.36 -18.18
CA TYR A 194 23.78 5.36 -17.35
C TYR A 194 22.28 5.34 -17.62
N ASN A 195 21.79 4.22 -18.11
CA ASN A 195 20.36 3.96 -18.22
C ASN A 195 20.00 2.83 -17.24
N ILE A 196 18.98 3.03 -16.43
CA ILE A 196 18.35 1.95 -15.68
C ILE A 196 17.43 1.27 -16.68
N VAL A 197 17.71 0.02 -17.03
CA VAL A 197 16.79 -0.83 -17.76
C VAL A 197 16.03 -1.61 -16.69
N ASP A 198 14.76 -1.31 -16.51
CA ASP A 198 13.88 -2.16 -15.72
C ASP A 198 13.70 -3.47 -16.47
N GLU A 199 14.36 -4.52 -16.00
CA GLU A 199 14.10 -5.87 -16.52
C GLU A 199 12.70 -6.31 -16.10
N PRO A 200 11.90 -6.87 -17.02
CA PRO A 200 10.51 -7.24 -16.75
C PRO A 200 10.34 -8.35 -15.69
N ASP A 201 11.42 -8.95 -15.22
CA ASP A 201 11.41 -10.11 -14.31
C ASP A 201 11.42 -9.76 -12.81
N GLY A 202 11.24 -8.49 -12.45
CA GLY A 202 11.10 -8.08 -11.04
C GLY A 202 12.36 -8.24 -10.18
N ASN A 203 13.50 -8.60 -10.76
CA ASN A 203 14.79 -8.66 -10.10
C ASN A 203 15.63 -7.45 -10.56
N GLY A 204 15.44 -6.32 -9.88
CA GLY A 204 16.10 -5.03 -10.18
C GLY A 204 17.61 -5.06 -10.00
N THR A 205 18.33 -5.79 -10.85
CA THR A 205 19.78 -5.86 -10.90
C THR A 205 20.32 -5.62 -12.30
N GLY A 206 19.75 -4.70 -13.06
CA GLY A 206 20.17 -4.43 -14.41
C GLY A 206 20.65 -3.00 -14.63
N GLY A 207 21.82 -2.63 -14.09
CA GLY A 207 22.55 -1.47 -14.57
C GLY A 207 23.48 -1.90 -15.70
N THR A 208 23.06 -1.83 -16.97
CA THR A 208 23.98 -2.03 -18.09
C THR A 208 24.73 -0.74 -18.36
N VAL A 209 26.04 -0.78 -18.27
CA VAL A 209 26.94 0.31 -18.67
C VAL A 209 27.27 0.07 -20.14
N THR A 210 26.76 0.92 -21.02
CA THR A 210 27.23 1.05 -22.41
C THR A 210 27.95 2.36 -22.60
#